data_1bdc4236ec9c92b169add6c6de35c3eb
#
_entry.id   1bdc4236ec9c92b169add6c6de35c3eb
#
_cell.length_a   1.000
_cell.length_b   1.000
_cell.length_c   1.000
_cell.angle_alpha   90.00
_cell.angle_beta   90.00
_cell.angle_gamma   90.00
#
_symmetry.space_group_name_H-M   'P 1'
#
loop_
_entity.id
_entity.type
_entity.pdbx_description
1 polymer ?
#
loop_
_entity_poly.entity_id
_entity_poly.type
_entity_poly.pdbx_seq_one_letter_code
_entity_poly.pdbx_strand_id
1 'polypeptide(L)'
;MTAKKMMNIGKKARFVIFAAILSLMSFLSYGRGIGVHAERFGGDAVAAEKHAGATGIHARAACVIELSSRRILFEKNGEEQLPMASTTKIATALTVLDELTENGDESRLDETFSVPASCCGVEGSSVYLKEGEDTTARELLYGLMLRSGNDCAATLAVRVSGSIKKFAEKMNQTAMRAGATHTRFKNPHGLPEKGHYTTARDLSMITALALENKTFAKIVNTRRYEPKNWTNKNKMLAEYDGAFGVKTGYTKQAGRCLVSAAERNGMSLICTVLNSSDTYGESKKLLDDAFAAYDLSLLQAAESPVSLDTKAGKISAKTGKDLRYPLLSAELPYVKKTTIAFDSPQKDGNGREIYGQLRIYLANSLLFSENLYKL
;
A
#
# COMPACT_ATOMS: atom_id res chain seq x y z
N MET A 1 27.01 -41.45 38.10
CA MET A 1 26.63 -40.15 37.56
C MET A 1 25.81 -39.44 38.66
N THR A 2 26.34 -38.42 39.25
CA THR A 2 25.88 -37.82 40.50
C THR A 2 24.75 -36.82 40.30
N ALA A 3 23.82 -36.77 41.23
CA ALA A 3 22.61 -35.92 41.27
C ALA A 3 22.86 -34.44 40.92
N LYS A 4 24.11 -33.95 41.00
CA LYS A 4 24.51 -32.57 40.64
C LYS A 4 24.45 -32.28 39.14
N LYS A 5 24.43 -33.31 38.25
CA LYS A 5 24.35 -33.16 36.79
C LYS A 5 22.89 -33.03 36.28
N MET A 6 21.93 -33.58 37.02
CA MET A 6 20.51 -33.49 36.68
C MET A 6 19.89 -32.14 37.09
N MET A 7 20.43 -31.47 38.14
CA MET A 7 19.92 -30.20 38.63
C MET A 7 20.30 -29.03 37.72
N ASN A 8 21.32 -29.17 36.85
CA ASN A 8 21.79 -28.12 35.95
C ASN A 8 21.03 -28.08 34.61
N ILE A 9 20.38 -29.20 34.21
CA ILE A 9 19.56 -29.28 33.00
C ILE A 9 18.20 -28.58 33.21
N GLY A 10 17.62 -28.70 34.41
CA GLY A 10 16.38 -28.04 34.78
C GLY A 10 16.47 -26.52 34.87
N LYS A 11 17.64 -25.96 35.21
CA LYS A 11 17.87 -24.52 35.28
C LYS A 11 18.04 -23.87 33.89
N LYS A 12 18.70 -24.57 32.95
CA LYS A 12 18.83 -24.07 31.55
C LYS A 12 17.52 -24.10 30.79
N ALA A 13 16.67 -25.13 30.99
CA ALA A 13 15.35 -25.17 30.36
C ALA A 13 14.40 -24.08 30.91
N ARG A 14 14.45 -23.76 32.20
CA ARG A 14 13.67 -22.68 32.78
C ARG A 14 14.13 -21.29 32.32
N PHE A 15 15.41 -21.10 32.03
CA PHE A 15 15.92 -19.80 31.54
C PHE A 15 15.56 -19.56 30.07
N VAL A 16 15.48 -20.63 29.24
CA VAL A 16 15.06 -20.51 27.83
C VAL A 16 13.56 -20.25 27.74
N ILE A 17 12.73 -20.82 28.60
CA ILE A 17 11.29 -20.56 28.61
C ILE A 17 11.00 -19.15 29.14
N PHE A 18 11.77 -18.64 30.13
CA PHE A 18 11.61 -17.27 30.65
C PHE A 18 12.08 -16.19 29.65
N ALA A 19 13.14 -16.47 28.88
CA ALA A 19 13.60 -15.58 27.80
C ALA A 19 12.60 -15.53 26.61
N ALA A 20 11.92 -16.63 26.30
CA ALA A 20 10.90 -16.67 25.26
C ALA A 20 9.63 -15.90 25.67
N ILE A 21 9.24 -15.91 26.95
CA ILE A 21 8.08 -15.17 27.47
C ILE A 21 8.39 -13.66 27.58
N LEU A 22 9.61 -13.26 27.93
CA LEU A 22 10.01 -11.85 27.94
C LEU A 22 10.14 -11.27 26.50
N SER A 23 10.52 -12.07 25.52
CA SER A 23 10.53 -11.66 24.10
C SER A 23 9.12 -11.46 23.53
N LEU A 24 8.11 -12.16 24.05
CA LEU A 24 6.71 -11.95 23.66
C LEU A 24 6.06 -10.72 24.33
N MET A 25 6.54 -10.31 25.50
CA MET A 25 5.98 -9.13 26.19
C MET A 25 6.61 -7.79 25.79
N SER A 26 7.77 -7.77 25.13
CA SER A 26 8.38 -6.54 24.61
C SER A 26 7.81 -6.10 23.26
N PHE A 27 6.94 -6.88 22.62
CA PHE A 27 6.21 -6.48 21.40
C PHE A 27 4.85 -5.83 21.68
N LEU A 28 4.43 -5.70 22.95
CA LEU A 28 3.12 -5.17 23.34
C LEU A 28 3.12 -3.72 23.83
N SER A 29 4.25 -3.00 23.78
CA SER A 29 4.34 -1.63 24.33
C SER A 29 4.76 -0.54 23.35
N TYR A 30 4.77 -0.81 22.01
CA TYR A 30 4.97 0.24 21.00
C TYR A 30 3.91 0.13 19.90
N GLY A 31 2.77 0.75 20.15
CA GLY A 31 1.67 0.77 19.17
C GLY A 31 0.48 1.57 19.64
N ARG A 32 0.67 2.86 19.92
CA ARG A 32 -0.45 3.81 19.94
C ARG A 32 -0.62 4.34 18.51
N GLY A 33 -1.78 4.06 17.94
CA GLY A 33 -2.29 4.77 16.78
C GLY A 33 -2.47 3.90 15.54
N ILE A 34 -3.75 3.77 15.16
CA ILE A 34 -4.28 3.16 13.95
C ILE A 34 -4.29 1.62 13.98
N GLY A 35 -5.32 1.08 14.61
CA GLY A 35 -5.68 -0.34 14.50
C GLY A 35 -6.20 -0.65 13.10
N VAL A 36 -5.30 -0.87 12.15
CA VAL A 36 -5.63 -1.67 10.96
C VAL A 36 -5.34 -3.11 11.36
N HIS A 37 -6.38 -3.84 11.74
CA HIS A 37 -6.31 -5.28 11.82
C HIS A 37 -6.03 -5.82 10.40
N ALA A 38 -4.75 -6.10 10.13
CA ALA A 38 -4.37 -6.99 9.06
C ALA A 38 -4.73 -8.43 9.47
N GLU A 39 -6.02 -8.72 9.64
CA GLU A 39 -6.49 -10.09 9.54
C GLU A 39 -6.28 -10.51 8.10
N ARG A 40 -5.56 -11.60 7.91
CA ARG A 40 -5.30 -12.25 6.63
C ARG A 40 -6.58 -12.29 5.82
N PHE A 41 -6.63 -11.53 4.72
CA PHE A 41 -7.58 -11.76 3.65
C PHE A 41 -7.20 -13.05 2.92
N GLY A 42 -7.36 -14.17 3.61
CA GLY A 42 -7.23 -15.53 3.12
C GLY A 42 -8.60 -16.17 3.15
N GLY A 43 -9.54 -15.61 2.42
CA GLY A 43 -10.72 -16.33 2.00
C GLY A 43 -10.51 -16.68 0.54
N ASP A 44 -10.68 -17.97 0.20
CA ASP A 44 -10.85 -18.38 -1.18
C ASP A 44 -11.89 -17.47 -1.80
N ALA A 45 -11.45 -16.53 -2.63
CA ALA A 45 -12.32 -15.76 -3.47
C ALA A 45 -13.24 -16.79 -4.12
N VAL A 46 -14.53 -16.58 -4.03
CA VAL A 46 -15.45 -17.16 -5.03
C VAL A 46 -14.72 -16.91 -6.33
N ALA A 47 -14.28 -18.00 -6.98
CA ALA A 47 -13.35 -17.97 -8.07
C ALA A 47 -13.82 -16.86 -9.00
N ALA A 48 -13.05 -15.76 -9.03
CA ALA A 48 -13.36 -14.67 -9.92
C ALA A 48 -13.40 -15.32 -11.28
N GLU A 49 -14.59 -15.53 -11.82
CA GLU A 49 -14.75 -15.94 -13.20
C GLU A 49 -13.81 -15.04 -13.95
N LYS A 50 -12.91 -15.64 -14.75
CA LYS A 50 -11.94 -14.92 -15.56
C LYS A 50 -12.70 -13.83 -16.28
N HIS A 51 -12.65 -12.59 -15.75
CA HIS A 51 -13.50 -11.53 -16.24
C HIS A 51 -13.20 -11.29 -17.70
N ALA A 52 -14.24 -11.17 -18.52
CA ALA A 52 -14.23 -11.08 -19.97
C ALA A 52 -13.32 -9.97 -20.57
N GLY A 53 -12.72 -9.13 -19.78
CA GLY A 53 -11.77 -8.09 -20.17
C GLY A 53 -10.32 -8.54 -20.41
N ALA A 54 -9.96 -9.80 -20.12
CA ALA A 54 -8.58 -10.29 -20.22
C ALA A 54 -8.07 -10.49 -21.66
N THR A 55 -8.93 -10.43 -22.68
CA THR A 55 -8.53 -10.56 -24.07
C THR A 55 -7.78 -9.30 -24.52
N GLY A 56 -6.59 -9.49 -25.09
CA GLY A 56 -5.77 -8.39 -25.64
C GLY A 56 -4.78 -7.76 -24.66
N ILE A 57 -4.60 -8.30 -23.45
CA ILE A 57 -3.54 -7.88 -22.52
C ILE A 57 -2.29 -8.71 -22.80
N HIS A 58 -1.23 -8.06 -23.30
CA HIS A 58 0.04 -8.69 -23.67
C HIS A 58 1.10 -8.54 -22.57
N ALA A 59 0.87 -7.69 -21.55
CA ALA A 59 1.74 -7.58 -20.39
C ALA A 59 2.06 -8.96 -19.80
N ARG A 60 3.31 -9.14 -19.37
CA ARG A 60 3.71 -10.37 -18.68
C ARG A 60 2.97 -10.58 -17.38
N ALA A 61 2.78 -9.50 -16.62
CA ALA A 61 1.93 -9.50 -15.44
C ALA A 61 1.15 -8.19 -15.34
N ALA A 62 -0.09 -8.27 -14.84
CA ALA A 62 -0.91 -7.10 -14.53
C ALA A 62 -1.83 -7.36 -13.34
N CYS A 63 -2.17 -6.29 -12.61
CA CYS A 63 -3.12 -6.34 -11.51
C CYS A 63 -3.90 -5.01 -11.43
N VAL A 64 -5.21 -5.10 -11.23
CA VAL A 64 -6.07 -3.96 -10.93
C VAL A 64 -6.70 -4.18 -9.57
N ILE A 65 -6.57 -3.19 -8.69
CA ILE A 65 -7.22 -3.21 -7.36
C ILE A 65 -8.05 -1.94 -7.15
N GLU A 66 -9.09 -2.05 -6.32
CA GLU A 66 -9.72 -0.86 -5.76
C GLU A 66 -8.93 -0.36 -4.55
N LEU A 67 -8.68 0.97 -4.50
CA LEU A 67 -7.74 1.59 -3.56
C LEU A 67 -8.09 1.36 -2.09
N SER A 68 -9.35 1.56 -1.71
CA SER A 68 -9.74 1.56 -0.30
C SER A 68 -9.91 0.15 0.27
N SER A 69 -10.57 -0.74 -0.49
CA SER A 69 -10.85 -2.12 -0.08
C SER A 69 -9.69 -3.08 -0.33
N ARG A 70 -8.73 -2.69 -1.17
CA ARG A 70 -7.66 -3.57 -1.69
C ARG A 70 -8.19 -4.75 -2.49
N ARG A 71 -9.49 -4.76 -2.85
CA ARG A 71 -10.07 -5.82 -3.66
C ARG A 71 -9.36 -5.90 -5.01
N ILE A 72 -8.91 -7.10 -5.37
CA ILE A 72 -8.39 -7.40 -6.71
C ILE A 72 -9.59 -7.52 -7.66
N LEU A 73 -9.61 -6.67 -8.70
CA LEU A 73 -10.68 -6.64 -9.70
C LEU A 73 -10.25 -7.37 -10.99
N PHE A 74 -8.95 -7.38 -11.26
CA PHE A 74 -8.34 -8.10 -12.37
C PHE A 74 -6.93 -8.55 -12.00
N GLU A 75 -6.54 -9.72 -12.46
CA GLU A 75 -5.17 -10.22 -12.31
C GLU A 75 -4.75 -11.12 -13.47
N LYS A 76 -3.54 -10.89 -13.96
CA LYS A 76 -2.85 -11.76 -14.90
C LYS A 76 -1.44 -11.98 -14.39
N ASN A 77 -1.06 -13.24 -14.10
CA ASN A 77 0.25 -13.60 -13.54
C ASN A 77 0.66 -12.69 -12.36
N GLY A 78 -0.31 -12.27 -11.53
CA GLY A 78 -0.14 -11.22 -10.55
C GLY A 78 0.88 -11.52 -9.46
N GLU A 79 1.22 -12.78 -9.22
CA GLU A 79 2.23 -13.24 -8.26
C GLU A 79 3.58 -13.58 -8.90
N GLU A 80 3.73 -13.41 -10.23
CA GLU A 80 5.00 -13.64 -10.90
C GLU A 80 6.04 -12.60 -10.47
N GLN A 81 7.19 -13.07 -9.96
CA GLN A 81 8.30 -12.21 -9.55
C GLN A 81 9.02 -11.65 -10.78
N LEU A 82 8.96 -10.35 -10.98
CA LEU A 82 9.49 -9.64 -12.13
C LEU A 82 10.36 -8.45 -11.72
N PRO A 83 11.37 -8.09 -12.53
CA PRO A 83 12.03 -6.81 -12.39
C PRO A 83 11.04 -5.69 -12.72
N MET A 84 11.09 -4.61 -11.96
CA MET A 84 10.07 -3.54 -11.99
C MET A 84 10.58 -2.19 -12.48
N ALA A 85 11.87 -2.07 -12.76
CA ALA A 85 12.52 -0.81 -13.14
C ALA A 85 12.19 0.34 -12.14
N SER A 86 12.01 1.56 -12.65
CA SER A 86 11.77 2.75 -11.83
C SER A 86 10.40 2.80 -11.12
N THR A 87 9.53 1.80 -11.27
CA THR A 87 8.34 1.71 -10.40
C THR A 87 8.74 1.37 -8.96
N THR A 88 9.96 0.87 -8.72
CA THR A 88 10.63 0.79 -7.40
C THR A 88 10.51 2.09 -6.60
N LYS A 89 10.54 3.24 -7.28
CA LYS A 89 10.53 4.58 -6.64
C LYS A 89 9.24 4.91 -5.88
N ILE A 90 8.18 4.14 -6.11
CA ILE A 90 6.96 4.21 -5.29
C ILE A 90 7.29 3.82 -3.84
N ALA A 91 7.94 2.65 -3.66
CA ALA A 91 8.38 2.21 -2.33
C ALA A 91 9.45 3.13 -1.74
N THR A 92 10.34 3.66 -2.57
CA THR A 92 11.35 4.64 -2.14
C THR A 92 10.70 5.89 -1.57
N ALA A 93 9.75 6.50 -2.30
CA ALA A 93 9.05 7.69 -1.85
C ALA A 93 8.25 7.43 -0.56
N LEU A 94 7.52 6.32 -0.49
CA LEU A 94 6.78 5.94 0.72
C LEU A 94 7.72 5.77 1.92
N THR A 95 8.84 5.05 1.76
CA THR A 95 9.81 4.84 2.83
C THR A 95 10.43 6.16 3.31
N VAL A 96 10.73 7.10 2.39
CA VAL A 96 11.23 8.44 2.75
C VAL A 96 10.20 9.21 3.55
N LEU A 97 8.94 9.20 3.11
CA LEU A 97 7.85 9.89 3.80
C LEU A 97 7.62 9.29 5.20
N ASP A 98 7.61 7.97 5.33
CA ASP A 98 7.47 7.30 6.64
C ASP A 98 8.56 7.70 7.63
N GLU A 99 9.80 7.86 7.16
CA GLU A 99 10.95 8.17 8.01
C GLU A 99 11.11 9.66 8.34
N LEU A 100 10.60 10.54 7.47
CA LEU A 100 10.76 11.98 7.62
C LEU A 100 9.48 12.70 8.05
N THR A 101 8.34 11.99 8.17
CA THR A 101 7.10 12.58 8.69
C THR A 101 6.69 11.86 9.97
N GLU A 102 6.34 12.60 11.00
CA GLU A 102 5.91 12.05 12.28
C GLU A 102 4.64 12.77 12.74
N ASN A 103 3.57 12.01 13.02
CA ASN A 103 2.28 12.55 13.48
C ASN A 103 1.71 13.69 12.59
N GLY A 104 2.02 13.67 11.28
CA GLY A 104 1.60 14.69 10.33
C GLY A 104 2.53 15.91 10.26
N ASP A 105 3.61 15.96 11.05
CA ASP A 105 4.67 16.96 10.89
C ASP A 105 5.56 16.60 9.71
N GLU A 106 5.61 17.49 8.73
CA GLU A 106 6.39 17.35 7.50
C GLU A 106 7.60 18.31 7.47
N SER A 107 7.92 19.00 8.57
CA SER A 107 9.00 20.01 8.62
C SER A 107 10.35 19.45 8.16
N ARG A 108 10.64 18.19 8.49
CA ARG A 108 11.87 17.51 8.09
C ARG A 108 12.01 17.28 6.56
N LEU A 109 10.90 17.34 5.82
CA LEU A 109 10.94 17.27 4.35
C LEU A 109 11.54 18.54 3.74
N ASP A 110 11.46 19.67 4.43
CA ASP A 110 11.92 20.98 3.97
C ASP A 110 13.26 21.41 4.58
N GLU A 111 13.87 20.58 5.45
CA GLU A 111 15.23 20.78 5.91
C GLU A 111 16.21 20.76 4.75
N THR A 112 17.05 21.82 4.66
CA THR A 112 18.11 21.90 3.65
C THR A 112 19.28 21.00 4.02
N PHE A 113 19.84 20.31 3.03
CA PHE A 113 21.06 19.52 3.16
C PHE A 113 21.82 19.46 1.83
N SER A 114 23.11 19.19 1.88
CA SER A 114 23.96 19.12 0.70
C SER A 114 23.96 17.72 0.07
N VAL A 115 23.97 17.66 -1.26
CA VAL A 115 24.03 16.42 -2.04
C VAL A 115 25.41 15.77 -1.90
N PRO A 116 25.51 14.50 -1.44
CA PRO A 116 26.78 13.80 -1.35
C PRO A 116 27.36 13.46 -2.74
N ALA A 117 28.68 13.53 -2.91
CA ALA A 117 29.40 13.14 -4.13
C ALA A 117 29.00 11.74 -4.64
N SER A 118 28.86 10.77 -3.71
CA SER A 118 28.51 9.38 -4.02
C SER A 118 27.10 9.20 -4.62
N CYS A 119 26.25 10.22 -4.56
CA CYS A 119 24.91 10.21 -5.10
C CYS A 119 24.79 10.87 -6.47
N CYS A 120 25.87 11.49 -6.96
CA CYS A 120 25.95 12.11 -8.28
C CYS A 120 26.31 11.10 -9.36
N GLY A 121 25.87 11.36 -10.60
CA GLY A 121 26.26 10.55 -11.75
C GLY A 121 25.70 9.12 -11.77
N VAL A 122 24.64 8.83 -10.99
CA VAL A 122 23.97 7.52 -11.01
C VAL A 122 23.38 7.27 -12.40
N GLU A 123 23.69 6.10 -12.97
CA GLU A 123 23.27 5.69 -14.33
C GLU A 123 21.76 5.82 -14.51
N GLY A 124 21.34 6.16 -15.74
CA GLY A 124 19.94 6.20 -16.18
C GLY A 124 19.28 7.57 -16.05
N SER A 125 18.01 7.61 -15.65
CA SER A 125 17.29 8.91 -15.49
C SER A 125 17.87 9.70 -14.34
N SER A 126 18.20 10.97 -14.59
CA SER A 126 18.78 11.90 -13.62
C SER A 126 18.12 13.26 -13.70
N VAL A 127 18.17 14.04 -12.63
CA VAL A 127 17.93 15.47 -12.60
C VAL A 127 19.23 16.26 -12.57
N TYR A 128 20.36 15.55 -12.62
CA TYR A 128 21.73 16.07 -12.70
C TYR A 128 22.16 16.85 -11.45
N LEU A 129 21.88 16.27 -10.27
CA LEU A 129 22.34 16.81 -8.99
C LEU A 129 23.87 16.94 -8.99
N LYS A 130 24.37 18.02 -8.38
CA LYS A 130 25.78 18.27 -8.23
C LYS A 130 26.23 18.08 -6.78
N GLU A 131 27.46 17.62 -6.59
CA GLU A 131 28.09 17.54 -5.27
C GLU A 131 28.04 18.89 -4.56
N GLY A 132 27.64 18.88 -3.27
CA GLY A 132 27.53 20.08 -2.46
C GLY A 132 26.34 20.99 -2.77
N GLU A 133 25.53 20.65 -3.78
CA GLU A 133 24.28 21.39 -4.08
C GLU A 133 23.31 21.27 -2.91
N ASP A 134 22.77 22.40 -2.46
CA ASP A 134 21.74 22.42 -1.43
C ASP A 134 20.39 22.01 -2.01
N THR A 135 19.69 21.13 -1.30
CA THR A 135 18.39 20.58 -1.69
C THR A 135 17.56 20.23 -0.45
N THR A 136 16.30 19.84 -0.66
CA THR A 136 15.42 19.32 0.38
C THR A 136 14.88 17.95 0.00
N ALA A 137 14.42 17.16 0.98
CA ALA A 137 13.81 15.86 0.70
C ALA A 137 12.52 16.03 -0.14
N ARG A 138 11.75 17.09 0.10
CA ARG A 138 10.55 17.39 -0.70
C ARG A 138 10.89 17.64 -2.17
N GLU A 139 11.90 18.45 -2.46
CA GLU A 139 12.35 18.70 -3.84
C GLU A 139 12.80 17.41 -4.51
N LEU A 140 13.59 16.60 -3.81
CA LEU A 140 14.07 15.31 -4.34
C LEU A 140 12.95 14.31 -4.57
N LEU A 141 11.88 14.31 -3.74
CA LEU A 141 10.69 13.49 -3.97
C LEU A 141 9.97 13.88 -5.27
N TYR A 142 9.88 15.17 -5.60
CA TYR A 142 9.37 15.61 -6.91
C TYR A 142 10.30 15.16 -8.05
N GLY A 143 11.61 15.32 -7.94
CA GLY A 143 12.59 14.82 -8.93
C GLY A 143 12.50 13.30 -9.12
N LEU A 144 12.36 12.56 -8.02
CA LEU A 144 12.19 11.12 -7.97
C LEU A 144 10.95 10.65 -8.76
N MET A 145 9.80 11.24 -8.49
CA MET A 145 8.54 10.77 -9.05
C MET A 145 8.26 11.34 -10.44
N LEU A 146 8.46 12.61 -10.68
CA LEU A 146 8.15 13.27 -11.95
C LEU A 146 9.22 12.98 -13.02
N ARG A 147 10.50 13.10 -12.67
CA ARG A 147 11.64 12.96 -13.60
C ARG A 147 12.26 11.56 -13.56
N SER A 148 11.92 10.77 -12.54
CA SER A 148 12.48 9.45 -12.30
C SER A 148 13.99 9.49 -11.96
N GLY A 149 14.46 10.56 -11.28
CA GLY A 149 15.88 10.77 -10.94
C GLY A 149 16.44 9.63 -10.09
N ASN A 150 17.50 8.96 -10.59
CA ASN A 150 18.22 7.94 -9.84
C ASN A 150 19.14 8.58 -8.80
N ASP A 151 19.68 9.75 -9.13
CA ASP A 151 20.42 10.64 -8.23
C ASP A 151 19.54 11.08 -7.05
N CYS A 152 18.29 11.49 -7.30
CA CYS A 152 17.33 11.77 -6.24
C CYS A 152 17.11 10.55 -5.33
N ALA A 153 16.94 9.36 -5.91
CA ALA A 153 16.73 8.14 -5.15
C ALA A 153 17.93 7.81 -4.25
N ALA A 154 19.14 7.91 -4.78
CA ALA A 154 20.39 7.67 -4.04
C ALA A 154 20.56 8.69 -2.91
N THR A 155 20.36 9.99 -3.20
CA THR A 155 20.48 11.07 -2.22
C THR A 155 19.50 10.93 -1.07
N LEU A 156 18.23 10.64 -1.37
CA LEU A 156 17.19 10.38 -0.35
C LEU A 156 17.56 9.17 0.51
N ALA A 157 18.02 8.07 -0.10
CA ALA A 157 18.39 6.86 0.61
C ALA A 157 19.57 7.11 1.58
N VAL A 158 20.60 7.87 1.14
CA VAL A 158 21.74 8.23 1.99
C VAL A 158 21.30 9.19 3.09
N ARG A 159 20.46 10.21 2.80
CA ARG A 159 19.93 11.15 3.79
C ARG A 159 19.16 10.45 4.90
N VAL A 160 18.29 9.47 4.54
CA VAL A 160 17.42 8.78 5.51
C VAL A 160 18.14 7.69 6.29
N SER A 161 19.08 6.96 5.67
CA SER A 161 19.64 5.73 6.26
C SER A 161 21.16 5.65 6.26
N GLY A 162 21.84 6.68 5.75
CA GLY A 162 23.30 6.74 5.65
C GLY A 162 23.90 5.83 4.57
N SER A 163 23.11 4.92 3.95
CA SER A 163 23.57 4.08 2.84
C SER A 163 22.42 3.45 2.06
N ILE A 164 22.65 3.15 0.78
CA ILE A 164 21.72 2.44 -0.10
C ILE A 164 21.28 1.11 0.50
N LYS A 165 22.22 0.33 1.07
CA LYS A 165 21.92 -0.99 1.65
C LYS A 165 20.95 -0.89 2.82
N LYS A 166 21.22 -0.02 3.79
CA LYS A 166 20.34 0.19 4.96
C LYS A 166 18.97 0.72 4.54
N PHE A 167 18.93 1.59 3.53
CA PHE A 167 17.68 2.10 3.00
C PHE A 167 16.85 0.97 2.32
N ALA A 168 17.48 0.08 1.55
CA ALA A 168 16.81 -1.06 0.94
C ALA A 168 16.22 -2.02 2.00
N GLU A 169 16.85 -2.15 3.18
CA GLU A 169 16.30 -2.91 4.30
C GLU A 169 15.00 -2.26 4.81
N LYS A 170 14.96 -0.92 4.94
CA LYS A 170 13.72 -0.18 5.30
C LYS A 170 12.64 -0.30 4.22
N MET A 171 13.00 -0.22 2.93
CA MET A 171 12.06 -0.45 1.84
C MET A 171 11.40 -1.84 1.91
N ASN A 172 12.16 -2.87 2.30
CA ASN A 172 11.61 -4.21 2.49
C ASN A 172 10.66 -4.28 3.70
N GLN A 173 10.92 -3.54 4.78
CA GLN A 173 9.99 -3.42 5.91
C GLN A 173 8.70 -2.70 5.48
N THR A 174 8.82 -1.64 4.69
CA THR A 174 7.66 -0.94 4.10
C THR A 174 6.83 -1.88 3.20
N ALA A 175 7.49 -2.71 2.36
CA ALA A 175 6.80 -3.71 1.55
C ALA A 175 6.03 -4.72 2.40
N MET A 176 6.64 -5.25 3.45
CA MET A 176 5.97 -6.17 4.37
C MET A 176 4.76 -5.54 5.05
N ARG A 177 4.85 -4.27 5.45
CA ARG A 177 3.74 -3.51 6.02
C ARG A 177 2.57 -3.32 5.05
N ALA A 178 2.86 -3.23 3.73
CA ALA A 178 1.87 -3.22 2.67
C ALA A 178 1.27 -4.62 2.37
N GLY A 179 1.74 -5.69 3.03
CA GLY A 179 1.37 -7.07 2.72
C GLY A 179 2.06 -7.65 1.48
N ALA A 180 3.08 -6.97 0.96
CA ALA A 180 3.83 -7.36 -0.24
C ALA A 180 4.92 -8.39 0.10
N THR A 181 4.55 -9.66 0.19
CA THR A 181 5.42 -10.74 0.68
C THR A 181 6.31 -11.38 -0.40
N HIS A 182 6.01 -11.10 -1.67
CA HIS A 182 6.77 -11.62 -2.83
C HIS A 182 7.60 -10.50 -3.51
N THR A 183 8.00 -9.48 -2.72
CA THR A 183 8.79 -8.33 -3.17
C THR A 183 10.11 -8.26 -2.41
N ARG A 184 11.17 -7.91 -3.13
CA ARG A 184 12.48 -7.63 -2.53
C ARG A 184 13.16 -6.46 -3.21
N PHE A 185 13.52 -5.46 -2.43
CA PHE A 185 14.31 -4.31 -2.86
C PHE A 185 15.78 -4.49 -2.51
N LYS A 186 16.67 -4.11 -3.43
CA LYS A 186 18.11 -4.07 -3.27
C LYS A 186 18.67 -2.65 -3.38
N ASN A 187 17.95 -1.81 -4.13
CA ASN A 187 18.32 -0.42 -4.35
C ASN A 187 17.06 0.47 -4.44
N PRO A 188 17.18 1.81 -4.30
CA PRO A 188 16.05 2.71 -4.28
C PRO A 188 15.59 3.19 -5.67
N HIS A 189 16.30 2.87 -6.73
CA HIS A 189 16.07 3.45 -8.07
C HIS A 189 15.50 2.47 -9.08
N GLY A 190 15.68 1.16 -8.87
CA GLY A 190 15.16 0.12 -9.77
C GLY A 190 16.08 -0.27 -10.91
N LEU A 191 17.37 0.04 -10.82
CA LEU A 191 18.37 -0.53 -11.73
C LEU A 191 18.49 -2.04 -11.49
N PRO A 192 18.83 -2.82 -12.54
CA PRO A 192 18.94 -4.26 -12.45
C PRO A 192 19.95 -4.70 -11.39
N GLU A 193 19.49 -5.55 -10.47
CA GLU A 193 20.34 -6.15 -9.43
C GLU A 193 19.79 -7.53 -9.08
N LYS A 194 20.66 -8.52 -8.87
CA LYS A 194 20.23 -9.88 -8.52
C LYS A 194 19.42 -9.88 -7.22
N GLY A 195 18.18 -10.37 -7.29
CA GLY A 195 17.28 -10.40 -6.15
C GLY A 195 16.48 -9.11 -5.93
N HIS A 196 16.47 -8.18 -6.91
CA HIS A 196 15.58 -7.00 -6.94
C HIS A 196 14.37 -7.30 -7.80
N TYR A 197 13.22 -7.56 -7.18
CA TYR A 197 12.00 -7.99 -7.86
C TYR A 197 10.75 -7.60 -7.06
N THR A 198 9.62 -7.60 -7.75
CA THR A 198 8.27 -7.48 -7.18
C THR A 198 7.29 -8.34 -7.97
N THR A 199 6.03 -8.35 -7.56
CA THR A 199 4.91 -8.88 -8.35
C THR A 199 3.94 -7.75 -8.69
N ALA A 200 3.07 -7.94 -9.69
CA ALA A 200 2.08 -6.92 -10.04
C ALA A 200 1.09 -6.69 -8.88
N ARG A 201 0.72 -7.75 -8.16
CA ARG A 201 -0.12 -7.68 -6.96
C ARG A 201 0.56 -6.89 -5.85
N ASP A 202 1.77 -7.27 -5.49
CA ASP A 202 2.52 -6.62 -4.41
C ASP A 202 2.75 -5.13 -4.66
N LEU A 203 3.12 -4.78 -5.91
CA LEU A 203 3.36 -3.39 -6.27
C LEU A 203 2.07 -2.57 -6.23
N SER A 204 0.91 -3.17 -6.55
CA SER A 204 -0.39 -2.54 -6.36
C SER A 204 -0.69 -2.28 -4.89
N MET A 205 -0.40 -3.24 -3.99
CA MET A 205 -0.59 -3.09 -2.54
C MET A 205 0.35 -2.02 -1.95
N ILE A 206 1.62 -1.99 -2.36
CA ILE A 206 2.58 -0.94 -1.97
C ILE A 206 2.10 0.43 -2.45
N THR A 207 1.60 0.51 -3.68
CA THR A 207 1.07 1.75 -4.25
C THR A 207 -0.15 2.24 -3.49
N ALA A 208 -1.03 1.32 -3.12
CA ALA A 208 -2.22 1.67 -2.36
C ALA A 208 -1.86 2.20 -0.96
N LEU A 209 -0.88 1.60 -0.27
CA LEU A 209 -0.36 2.14 1.00
C LEU A 209 0.28 3.52 0.80
N ALA A 210 1.04 3.71 -0.30
CA ALA A 210 1.66 5.00 -0.60
C ALA A 210 0.61 6.11 -0.85
N LEU A 211 -0.49 5.81 -1.52
CA LEU A 211 -1.56 6.77 -1.82
C LEU A 211 -2.38 7.20 -0.60
N GLU A 212 -2.30 6.49 0.53
CA GLU A 212 -2.85 6.94 1.81
C GLU A 212 -2.09 8.16 2.36
N ASN A 213 -0.82 8.32 1.99
CA ASN A 213 -0.04 9.51 2.34
C ASN A 213 -0.40 10.67 1.40
N LYS A 214 -0.98 11.74 1.96
CA LYS A 214 -1.47 12.91 1.21
C LYS A 214 -0.36 13.60 0.41
N THR A 215 0.86 13.65 0.93
CA THR A 215 2.01 14.25 0.26
C THR A 215 2.45 13.40 -0.93
N PHE A 216 2.49 12.08 -0.78
CA PHE A 216 2.72 11.18 -1.91
C PHE A 216 1.67 11.37 -3.01
N ALA A 217 0.38 11.33 -2.65
CA ALA A 217 -0.73 11.50 -3.59
C ALA A 217 -0.63 12.85 -4.34
N LYS A 218 -0.30 13.94 -3.63
CA LYS A 218 -0.06 15.26 -4.23
C LYS A 218 1.10 15.24 -5.23
N ILE A 219 2.25 14.64 -4.86
CA ILE A 219 3.44 14.59 -5.71
C ILE A 219 3.16 13.83 -7.00
N VAL A 220 2.55 12.62 -6.92
CA VAL A 220 2.33 11.78 -8.12
C VAL A 220 1.25 12.35 -9.05
N ASN A 221 0.31 13.15 -8.54
CA ASN A 221 -0.70 13.86 -9.31
C ASN A 221 -0.18 15.19 -9.93
N THR A 222 1.01 15.63 -9.52
CA THR A 222 1.59 16.87 -10.04
C THR A 222 2.03 16.71 -11.49
N ARG A 223 1.48 17.50 -12.42
CA ARG A 223 1.84 17.50 -13.84
C ARG A 223 3.18 18.21 -14.08
N ARG A 224 3.43 19.32 -13.35
CA ARG A 224 4.66 20.10 -13.44
C ARG A 224 5.03 20.67 -12.07
N TYR A 225 6.29 20.53 -11.70
CA TYR A 225 6.87 21.15 -10.51
C TYR A 225 7.60 22.42 -10.92
N GLU A 226 6.96 23.57 -10.71
CA GLU A 226 7.40 24.86 -11.24
C GLU A 226 8.79 25.31 -10.75
N PRO A 227 9.18 25.12 -9.44
CA PRO A 227 10.47 25.59 -8.96
C PRO A 227 11.68 25.08 -9.74
N LYS A 228 11.56 23.90 -10.32
CA LYS A 228 12.63 23.25 -11.13
C LYS A 228 12.20 23.03 -12.59
N ASN A 229 11.03 23.49 -12.98
CA ASN A 229 10.50 23.26 -14.32
C ASN A 229 10.47 21.77 -14.72
N TRP A 230 10.10 20.87 -13.77
CA TRP A 230 10.04 19.44 -13.99
C TRP A 230 8.65 18.98 -14.40
N THR A 231 8.50 18.53 -15.64
CA THR A 231 7.27 17.93 -16.15
C THR A 231 7.23 16.44 -15.81
N ASN A 232 6.07 15.96 -15.36
CA ASN A 232 5.86 14.55 -15.07
C ASN A 232 5.89 13.71 -16.37
N LYS A 233 6.66 12.62 -16.35
CA LYS A 233 6.79 11.70 -17.49
C LYS A 233 5.57 10.78 -17.68
N ASN A 234 4.67 10.72 -16.69
CA ASN A 234 3.48 9.87 -16.73
C ASN A 234 2.39 10.52 -17.61
N LYS A 235 2.25 10.03 -18.82
CA LYS A 235 1.27 10.53 -19.79
C LYS A 235 -0.19 10.29 -19.36
N MET A 236 -0.46 9.29 -18.49
CA MET A 236 -1.83 9.05 -17.99
C MET A 236 -2.48 10.32 -17.44
N LEU A 237 -1.71 11.17 -16.74
CA LEU A 237 -2.20 12.42 -16.17
C LEU A 237 -2.82 13.39 -17.20
N ALA A 238 -2.40 13.30 -18.46
CA ALA A 238 -2.92 14.15 -19.53
C ALA A 238 -3.90 13.44 -20.46
N GLU A 239 -3.76 12.11 -20.60
CA GLU A 239 -4.40 11.33 -21.65
C GLU A 239 -5.54 10.43 -21.16
N TYR A 240 -5.75 10.32 -19.82
CA TYR A 240 -6.79 9.44 -19.28
C TYR A 240 -7.62 10.19 -18.23
N ASP A 241 -8.94 10.17 -18.43
CA ASP A 241 -9.88 10.87 -17.56
C ASP A 241 -9.89 10.26 -16.15
N GLY A 242 -9.83 11.12 -15.13
CA GLY A 242 -9.75 10.73 -13.74
C GLY A 242 -8.35 10.28 -13.28
N ALA A 243 -7.33 10.23 -14.16
CA ALA A 243 -5.98 9.81 -13.75
C ALA A 243 -5.31 10.79 -12.79
N PHE A 244 -4.73 10.25 -11.69
CA PHE A 244 -4.02 11.03 -10.68
C PHE A 244 -2.65 10.47 -10.28
N GLY A 245 -2.11 9.52 -11.02
CA GLY A 245 -0.77 8.94 -10.75
C GLY A 245 -0.42 7.80 -11.69
N VAL A 246 0.63 7.03 -11.44
CA VAL A 246 1.59 7.05 -10.34
C VAL A 246 3.03 7.10 -10.88
N LYS A 247 3.52 6.00 -11.55
CA LYS A 247 4.94 5.90 -11.93
C LYS A 247 5.18 5.03 -13.15
N THR A 248 6.05 5.50 -14.03
CA THR A 248 6.58 4.77 -15.19
C THR A 248 7.91 4.10 -14.85
N GLY A 249 8.24 3.00 -15.53
CA GLY A 249 9.52 2.33 -15.41
C GLY A 249 9.98 1.70 -16.73
N TYR A 250 11.30 1.67 -16.97
CA TYR A 250 11.90 0.95 -18.06
C TYR A 250 13.36 0.59 -17.77
N THR A 251 13.71 -0.65 -17.99
CA THR A 251 15.09 -1.12 -18.20
C THR A 251 15.04 -2.21 -19.29
N LYS A 252 16.20 -2.54 -19.88
CA LYS A 252 16.26 -3.64 -20.87
C LYS A 252 15.76 -4.96 -20.27
N GLN A 253 16.05 -5.21 -18.98
CA GLN A 253 15.66 -6.43 -18.29
C GLN A 253 14.17 -6.46 -17.93
N ALA A 254 13.62 -5.34 -17.44
CA ALA A 254 12.23 -5.25 -16.99
C ALA A 254 11.22 -5.06 -18.13
N GLY A 255 11.65 -4.58 -19.29
CA GLY A 255 10.75 -4.05 -20.27
C GLY A 255 10.08 -2.75 -19.77
N ARG A 256 8.98 -2.33 -20.38
CA ARG A 256 8.19 -1.19 -19.93
C ARG A 256 7.27 -1.62 -18.79
N CYS A 257 7.21 -0.79 -17.76
CA CYS A 257 6.36 -0.96 -16.58
C CYS A 257 5.60 0.34 -16.33
N LEU A 258 4.36 0.23 -15.88
CA LEU A 258 3.53 1.36 -15.48
C LEU A 258 2.67 0.98 -14.29
N VAL A 259 2.66 1.85 -13.29
CA VAL A 259 1.61 1.88 -12.27
C VAL A 259 0.81 3.14 -12.51
N SER A 260 -0.48 3.00 -12.74
CA SER A 260 -1.43 4.09 -12.92
C SER A 260 -2.51 4.05 -11.85
N ALA A 261 -3.08 5.21 -11.53
CA ALA A 261 -4.23 5.34 -10.67
C ALA A 261 -5.22 6.32 -11.29
N ALA A 262 -6.51 6.00 -11.17
CA ALA A 262 -7.59 6.84 -11.67
C ALA A 262 -8.81 6.73 -10.77
N GLU A 263 -9.64 7.79 -10.76
CA GLU A 263 -10.89 7.84 -10.02
C GLU A 263 -12.05 8.19 -10.94
N ARG A 264 -13.16 7.46 -10.83
CA ARG A 264 -14.45 7.77 -11.46
C ARG A 264 -15.58 7.43 -10.50
N ASN A 265 -16.56 8.29 -10.39
CA ASN A 265 -17.75 8.09 -9.55
C ASN A 265 -17.42 7.72 -8.09
N GLY A 266 -16.33 8.28 -7.53
CA GLY A 266 -15.86 8.01 -6.18
C GLY A 266 -15.13 6.68 -5.99
N MET A 267 -14.99 5.86 -7.04
CA MET A 267 -14.18 4.64 -7.03
C MET A 267 -12.78 4.94 -7.54
N SER A 268 -11.76 4.67 -6.73
CA SER A 268 -10.35 4.86 -7.10
C SER A 268 -9.71 3.52 -7.39
N LEU A 269 -9.12 3.37 -8.57
CA LEU A 269 -8.47 2.15 -9.02
C LEU A 269 -6.95 2.35 -9.18
N ILE A 270 -6.20 1.30 -8.89
CA ILE A 270 -4.77 1.19 -9.18
C ILE A 270 -4.59 0.08 -10.20
N CYS A 271 -3.88 0.36 -11.30
CA CYS A 271 -3.52 -0.61 -12.32
C CYS A 271 -2.00 -0.70 -12.43
N THR A 272 -1.47 -1.89 -12.19
CA THR A 272 -0.05 -2.22 -12.35
C THR A 272 0.11 -3.10 -13.60
N VAL A 273 0.97 -2.66 -14.53
CA VAL A 273 1.33 -3.37 -15.76
C VAL A 273 2.84 -3.54 -15.78
N LEU A 274 3.32 -4.80 -15.82
CA LEU A 274 4.74 -5.14 -15.83
C LEU A 274 5.12 -5.84 -17.14
N ASN A 275 6.22 -5.40 -17.74
CA ASN A 275 6.79 -5.96 -18.97
C ASN A 275 5.76 -6.06 -20.10
N SER A 276 5.33 -4.91 -20.60
CA SER A 276 4.43 -4.77 -21.75
C SER A 276 5.07 -3.91 -22.85
N SER A 277 4.72 -4.17 -24.08
CA SER A 277 5.06 -3.30 -25.21
C SER A 277 4.17 -2.03 -25.26
N ASP A 278 2.94 -2.11 -24.75
CA ASP A 278 1.95 -1.01 -24.70
C ASP A 278 1.37 -0.83 -23.30
N THR A 279 2.20 -0.37 -22.36
CA THR A 279 1.76 -0.16 -20.98
C THR A 279 0.62 0.85 -20.84
N TYR A 280 0.56 1.87 -21.72
CA TYR A 280 -0.49 2.90 -21.64
C TYR A 280 -1.82 2.40 -22.18
N GLY A 281 -1.84 1.77 -23.35
CA GLY A 281 -3.07 1.19 -23.93
C GLY A 281 -3.65 0.10 -23.03
N GLU A 282 -2.80 -0.80 -22.52
CA GLU A 282 -3.26 -1.86 -21.62
C GLU A 282 -3.74 -1.32 -20.27
N SER A 283 -3.07 -0.31 -19.70
CA SER A 283 -3.56 0.31 -18.45
C SER A 283 -4.91 1.00 -18.64
N LYS A 284 -5.09 1.75 -19.74
CA LYS A 284 -6.38 2.39 -20.06
C LYS A 284 -7.49 1.35 -20.21
N LYS A 285 -7.23 0.29 -20.99
CA LYS A 285 -8.19 -0.79 -21.20
C LYS A 285 -8.58 -1.47 -19.87
N LEU A 286 -7.59 -1.84 -19.05
CA LEU A 286 -7.84 -2.52 -17.77
C LEU A 286 -8.63 -1.66 -16.79
N LEU A 287 -8.33 -0.36 -16.74
CA LEU A 287 -9.09 0.59 -15.92
C LEU A 287 -10.52 0.77 -16.43
N ASP A 288 -10.70 0.93 -17.75
CA ASP A 288 -12.03 1.06 -18.36
C ASP A 288 -12.88 -0.20 -18.14
N ASP A 289 -12.30 -1.39 -18.35
CA ASP A 289 -12.98 -2.66 -18.11
C ASP A 289 -13.41 -2.79 -16.63
N ALA A 290 -12.54 -2.39 -15.69
CA ALA A 290 -12.85 -2.46 -14.27
C ALA A 290 -13.92 -1.44 -13.85
N PHE A 291 -13.84 -0.18 -14.33
CA PHE A 291 -14.87 0.84 -14.08
C PHE A 291 -16.21 0.49 -14.70
N ALA A 292 -16.24 -0.23 -15.83
CA ALA A 292 -17.47 -0.68 -16.46
C ALA A 292 -18.11 -1.87 -15.76
N ALA A 293 -17.30 -2.74 -15.15
CA ALA A 293 -17.79 -3.98 -14.54
C ALA A 293 -18.23 -3.81 -13.08
N TYR A 294 -17.57 -2.94 -12.33
CA TYR A 294 -17.76 -2.80 -10.88
C TYR A 294 -18.38 -1.46 -10.51
N ASP A 295 -19.33 -1.50 -9.58
CA ASP A 295 -19.92 -0.34 -8.91
C ASP A 295 -19.39 -0.24 -7.47
N LEU A 296 -19.03 0.96 -7.00
CA LEU A 296 -18.69 1.19 -5.59
C LEU A 296 -19.96 1.25 -4.75
N SER A 297 -20.47 0.08 -4.40
CA SER A 297 -21.76 -0.09 -3.73
C SER A 297 -21.71 0.37 -2.28
N LEU A 298 -22.68 1.21 -1.86
CA LEU A 298 -22.89 1.59 -0.45
C LEU A 298 -23.60 0.45 0.28
N LEU A 299 -22.86 -0.31 1.07
CA LEU A 299 -23.39 -1.44 1.83
C LEU A 299 -24.05 -1.02 3.13
N GLN A 300 -23.53 0.01 3.79
CA GLN A 300 -24.09 0.61 5.00
C GLN A 300 -23.73 2.08 5.05
N ALA A 301 -24.73 2.94 5.16
CA ALA A 301 -24.50 4.35 5.42
C ALA A 301 -24.24 4.59 6.91
N ALA A 302 -23.35 5.51 7.22
CA ALA A 302 -22.92 5.84 8.59
C ALA A 302 -24.11 6.15 9.52
N GLU A 303 -25.07 6.95 9.04
CA GLU A 303 -26.22 7.41 9.83
C GLU A 303 -27.46 6.50 9.71
N SER A 304 -27.39 5.43 8.90
CA SER A 304 -28.51 4.49 8.77
C SER A 304 -28.61 3.58 10.00
N PRO A 305 -29.78 3.50 10.64
CA PRO A 305 -29.94 2.71 11.85
C PRO A 305 -29.74 1.21 11.60
N VAL A 306 -29.03 0.57 12.52
CA VAL A 306 -28.81 -0.87 12.60
C VAL A 306 -29.45 -1.38 13.87
N SER A 307 -30.38 -2.33 13.76
CA SER A 307 -30.99 -2.95 14.95
C SER A 307 -29.99 -3.90 15.60
N LEU A 308 -29.80 -3.75 16.91
CA LEU A 308 -28.90 -4.58 17.70
C LEU A 308 -29.68 -5.20 18.87
N ASP A 309 -29.74 -6.53 18.90
CA ASP A 309 -30.40 -7.27 19.98
C ASP A 309 -29.43 -7.44 21.14
N THR A 310 -29.65 -6.71 22.25
CA THR A 310 -28.84 -6.77 23.47
C THR A 310 -29.58 -7.52 24.58
N LYS A 311 -28.89 -7.88 25.68
CA LYS A 311 -29.54 -8.48 26.85
C LYS A 311 -30.61 -7.58 27.49
N ALA A 312 -30.46 -6.26 27.33
CA ALA A 312 -31.40 -5.26 27.85
C ALA A 312 -32.55 -4.95 26.86
N GLY A 313 -32.61 -5.61 25.70
CA GLY A 313 -33.60 -5.38 24.64
C GLY A 313 -32.97 -4.86 23.35
N LYS A 314 -33.82 -4.52 22.39
CA LYS A 314 -33.38 -3.97 21.10
C LYS A 314 -32.97 -2.51 21.23
N ILE A 315 -31.84 -2.17 20.67
CA ILE A 315 -31.38 -0.78 20.54
C ILE A 315 -31.15 -0.42 19.08
N SER A 316 -31.25 0.87 18.77
CA SER A 316 -30.85 1.41 17.48
C SER A 316 -29.39 1.86 17.57
N ALA A 317 -28.57 1.40 16.65
CA ALA A 317 -27.14 1.70 16.58
C ALA A 317 -26.77 2.16 15.17
N LYS A 318 -25.57 2.71 15.01
CA LYS A 318 -25.02 3.15 13.70
C LYS A 318 -23.55 2.83 13.60
N THR A 319 -23.03 2.80 12.35
CA THR A 319 -21.60 2.74 12.08
C THR A 319 -20.97 4.13 12.16
N GLY A 320 -19.64 4.23 12.36
CA GLY A 320 -18.94 5.51 12.42
C GLY A 320 -18.63 6.12 11.05
N LYS A 321 -18.87 5.36 9.95
CA LYS A 321 -18.57 5.75 8.57
C LYS A 321 -19.43 4.96 7.59
N ASP A 322 -19.51 5.46 6.34
CA ASP A 322 -20.06 4.70 5.22
C ASP A 322 -19.18 3.47 4.93
N LEU A 323 -19.82 2.33 4.66
CA LEU A 323 -19.15 1.11 4.25
C LEU A 323 -19.45 0.87 2.76
N ARG A 324 -18.46 1.11 1.92
CA ARG A 324 -18.54 0.96 0.48
C ARG A 324 -17.60 -0.15 0.01
N TYR A 325 -18.03 -0.89 -0.99
CA TYR A 325 -17.23 -1.99 -1.55
C TYR A 325 -17.50 -2.13 -3.04
N PRO A 326 -16.47 -2.32 -3.89
CA PRO A 326 -16.67 -2.53 -5.32
C PRO A 326 -17.30 -3.90 -5.55
N LEU A 327 -18.47 -3.94 -6.18
CA LEU A 327 -19.21 -5.17 -6.47
C LEU A 327 -19.60 -5.24 -7.95
N LEU A 328 -19.61 -6.45 -8.48
CA LEU A 328 -20.37 -6.76 -9.69
C LEU A 328 -21.85 -6.75 -9.35
N SER A 329 -22.73 -6.35 -10.27
CA SER A 329 -24.19 -6.39 -10.06
C SER A 329 -24.68 -7.79 -9.68
N ALA A 330 -24.05 -8.83 -10.23
CA ALA A 330 -24.36 -10.23 -9.91
C ALA A 330 -23.99 -10.65 -8.47
N GLU A 331 -23.12 -9.91 -7.79
CA GLU A 331 -22.67 -10.23 -6.42
C GLU A 331 -23.60 -9.64 -5.34
N LEU A 332 -24.38 -8.60 -5.66
CA LEU A 332 -25.28 -7.94 -4.70
C LEU A 332 -26.18 -8.89 -3.92
N PRO A 333 -26.81 -9.92 -4.53
CA PRO A 333 -27.68 -10.88 -3.79
C PRO A 333 -26.92 -11.72 -2.75
N TYR A 334 -25.61 -11.81 -2.83
CA TYR A 334 -24.77 -12.60 -1.92
C TYR A 334 -24.20 -11.77 -0.76
N VAL A 335 -24.53 -10.47 -0.70
CA VAL A 335 -24.15 -9.62 0.44
C VAL A 335 -25.04 -9.94 1.64
N LYS A 336 -24.43 -10.29 2.77
CA LYS A 336 -25.12 -10.60 4.02
C LYS A 336 -24.62 -9.70 5.14
N LYS A 337 -25.54 -9.24 5.99
CA LYS A 337 -25.24 -8.45 7.18
C LYS A 337 -25.64 -9.23 8.43
N THR A 338 -24.76 -9.22 9.43
CA THR A 338 -25.03 -9.78 10.76
C THR A 338 -24.59 -8.80 11.82
N THR A 339 -25.23 -8.82 12.98
CA THR A 339 -24.86 -8.01 14.13
C THR A 339 -24.45 -8.89 15.30
N ILE A 340 -23.48 -8.44 16.08
CA ILE A 340 -23.04 -9.08 17.33
C ILE A 340 -23.16 -8.02 18.42
N ALA A 341 -24.04 -8.25 19.42
CA ALA A 341 -24.13 -7.39 20.59
C ALA A 341 -23.05 -7.76 21.62
N PHE A 342 -22.50 -6.78 22.30
CA PHE A 342 -21.64 -7.00 23.44
C PHE A 342 -22.48 -7.14 24.72
N ASP A 343 -22.02 -7.94 25.67
CA ASP A 343 -22.70 -8.14 26.95
C ASP A 343 -22.79 -6.84 27.77
N SER A 344 -21.81 -5.97 27.63
CA SER A 344 -21.76 -4.61 28.16
C SER A 344 -21.04 -3.71 27.16
N PRO A 345 -21.38 -2.40 27.10
CA PRO A 345 -20.68 -1.46 26.24
C PRO A 345 -19.18 -1.43 26.51
N GLN A 346 -18.40 -1.43 25.42
CA GLN A 346 -16.95 -1.22 25.44
C GLN A 346 -16.64 0.22 25.08
N LYS A 347 -15.40 0.68 25.26
CA LYS A 347 -14.97 2.01 24.81
C LYS A 347 -13.95 1.90 23.70
N ASP A 348 -14.10 2.73 22.67
CA ASP A 348 -13.05 2.91 21.65
C ASP A 348 -11.88 3.76 22.19
N GLY A 349 -10.83 3.93 21.35
CA GLY A 349 -9.66 4.74 21.69
C GLY A 349 -9.96 6.22 22.00
N ASN A 350 -11.15 6.71 21.63
CA ASN A 350 -11.63 8.07 21.89
C ASN A 350 -12.64 8.13 23.07
N GLY A 351 -12.85 7.02 23.76
CA GLY A 351 -13.78 6.92 24.89
C GLY A 351 -15.25 6.79 24.52
N ARG A 352 -15.63 6.65 23.22
CA ARG A 352 -17.01 6.46 22.78
C ARG A 352 -17.46 5.01 23.07
N GLU A 353 -18.71 4.86 23.51
CA GLU A 353 -19.27 3.54 23.82
C GLU A 353 -19.61 2.75 22.57
N ILE A 354 -19.12 1.52 22.50
CA ILE A 354 -19.37 0.53 21.46
C ILE A 354 -20.33 -0.52 22.03
N TYR A 355 -21.48 -0.70 21.41
CA TYR A 355 -22.52 -1.62 21.88
C TYR A 355 -22.47 -2.99 21.17
N GLY A 356 -21.72 -3.10 20.07
CA GLY A 356 -21.57 -4.32 19.29
C GLY A 356 -20.82 -4.09 18.00
N GLN A 357 -20.92 -5.06 17.08
CA GLN A 357 -20.30 -4.99 15.75
C GLN A 357 -21.31 -5.33 14.66
N LEU A 358 -21.20 -4.61 13.53
CA LEU A 358 -21.80 -4.98 12.26
C LEU A 358 -20.77 -5.75 11.45
N ARG A 359 -21.10 -6.94 11.00
CA ARG A 359 -20.31 -7.73 10.05
C ARG A 359 -21.02 -7.82 8.71
N ILE A 360 -20.30 -7.52 7.65
CA ILE A 360 -20.79 -7.61 6.27
C ILE A 360 -19.94 -8.65 5.54
N TYR A 361 -20.63 -9.56 4.87
CA TYR A 361 -20.02 -10.65 4.12
C TYR A 361 -20.43 -10.59 2.65
N LEU A 362 -19.55 -11.01 1.77
CA LEU A 362 -19.87 -11.39 0.40
C LEU A 362 -19.75 -12.93 0.33
N ALA A 363 -20.86 -13.60 0.13
CA ALA A 363 -20.99 -15.05 0.31
C ALA A 363 -20.47 -15.47 1.72
N ASN A 364 -19.31 -16.11 1.81
CA ASN A 364 -18.69 -16.53 3.07
C ASN A 364 -17.48 -15.68 3.48
N SER A 365 -17.09 -14.70 2.66
CA SER A 365 -15.93 -13.85 2.93
C SER A 365 -16.33 -12.62 3.72
N LEU A 366 -15.70 -12.38 4.87
CA LEU A 366 -15.91 -11.18 5.67
C LEU A 366 -15.32 -9.97 4.95
N LEU A 367 -16.16 -8.98 4.63
CA LEU A 367 -15.73 -7.70 4.03
C LEU A 367 -15.47 -6.64 5.09
N PHE A 368 -16.35 -6.53 6.08
CA PHE A 368 -16.29 -5.52 7.14
C PHE A 368 -16.64 -6.10 8.49
N SER A 369 -15.94 -5.63 9.53
CA SER A 369 -16.29 -5.81 10.93
C SER A 369 -16.16 -4.44 11.60
N GLU A 370 -17.28 -3.71 11.73
CA GLU A 370 -17.30 -2.31 12.16
C GLU A 370 -18.04 -2.15 13.47
N ASN A 371 -17.53 -1.28 14.33
CA ASN A 371 -18.12 -1.00 15.62
C ASN A 371 -19.47 -0.28 15.46
N LEU A 372 -20.41 -0.66 16.32
CA LEU A 372 -21.74 -0.07 16.40
C LEU A 372 -21.84 0.83 17.63
N TYR A 373 -22.16 2.10 17.40
CA TYR A 373 -22.36 3.14 18.37
C TYR A 373 -23.87 3.38 18.54
N LYS A 374 -24.32 3.75 19.71
CA LYS A 374 -25.74 4.09 19.93
C LYS A 374 -26.12 5.29 19.05
N LEU A 375 -27.30 5.19 18.43
CA LEU A 375 -27.84 6.27 17.61
C LEU A 375 -28.35 7.41 18.49
#